data_bee2329a5183f0fb494ab953b96ba7ca
#
_entry.id   bee2329a5183f0fb494ab953b96ba7ca
#
_cell.length_a   1.000
_cell.length_b   1.000
_cell.length_c   1.000
_cell.angle_alpha   90.00
_cell.angle_beta   90.00
_cell.angle_gamma   90.00
#
_symmetry.space_group_name_H-M   'P 1'
#
loop_
_entity.id
_entity.type
_entity.pdbx_description
1 polymer ?
#
loop_
_entity_poly.entity_id
_entity_poly.type
_entity_poly.pdbx_seq_one_letter_code
_entity_poly.pdbx_strand_id
1 'polypeptide(L)'
;MMAPDDLHRLDGLFQEILSGLSAAGINKTARAVGQAVRAAQQKRIRSQQSPDGNRWPARKKRVFRVQAGVVFIWNGTQVRRLKNWRTTTGRYGPMITGYDTERRGIRSFHKADIEEYLEIDTRRRTQSAIKRPPMFEQLRTNRFLKVKTDPGGVSVGFEGRAARIARVHQFGEVSLVSAGNAVCYPQRELLGFSEADRQKVTEIIINNLWRNTR
;
A
#
# COMPACT_ATOMS: atom_id res chain seq x y z
N MET A 1 -40.98 30.35 34.69
CA MET A 1 -40.00 31.42 34.95
C MET A 1 -38.65 30.71 35.05
N MET A 2 -37.78 30.88 34.09
CA MET A 2 -36.44 30.22 34.05
C MET A 2 -35.56 30.83 35.13
N ALA A 3 -34.83 30.02 35.90
CA ALA A 3 -33.91 30.52 36.90
C ALA A 3 -32.73 31.29 36.25
N PRO A 4 -32.19 32.33 36.91
CA PRO A 4 -31.03 33.08 36.32
C PRO A 4 -29.84 32.18 36.01
N ASP A 5 -29.62 31.11 36.73
CA ASP A 5 -28.57 30.13 36.47
C ASP A 5 -28.77 29.35 35.13
N ASP A 6 -30.02 29.14 34.72
CA ASP A 6 -30.30 28.45 33.46
C ASP A 6 -30.01 29.31 32.25
N LEU A 7 -30.22 30.65 32.37
CA LEU A 7 -29.84 31.62 31.31
C LEU A 7 -28.35 31.72 31.15
N HIS A 8 -27.56 31.75 32.21
CA HIS A 8 -26.09 31.78 32.13
C HIS A 8 -25.54 30.49 31.55
N ARG A 9 -26.14 29.35 31.84
CA ARG A 9 -25.79 28.06 31.20
C ARG A 9 -26.11 28.06 29.72
N LEU A 10 -27.22 28.62 29.31
CA LEU A 10 -27.64 28.73 27.93
C LEU A 10 -26.70 29.64 27.11
N ASP A 11 -26.35 30.81 27.67
CA ASP A 11 -25.38 31.74 27.07
C ASP A 11 -23.99 31.10 26.95
N GLY A 12 -23.54 30.36 27.96
CA GLY A 12 -22.33 29.57 27.90
C GLY A 12 -22.34 28.57 26.72
N LEU A 13 -23.41 27.81 26.58
CA LEU A 13 -23.60 26.84 25.48
C LEU A 13 -23.58 27.52 24.09
N PHE A 14 -24.23 28.68 23.96
CA PHE A 14 -24.20 29.43 22.69
C PHE A 14 -22.81 29.94 22.35
N GLN A 15 -22.08 30.53 23.33
CA GLN A 15 -20.70 30.98 23.13
C GLN A 15 -19.77 29.85 22.70
N GLU A 16 -19.95 28.67 23.21
CA GLU A 16 -19.18 27.48 22.88
C GLU A 16 -19.46 26.97 21.46
N ILE A 17 -20.73 26.88 21.09
CA ILE A 17 -21.11 26.54 19.70
C ILE A 17 -20.53 27.58 18.74
N LEU A 18 -20.62 28.86 19.03
CA LEU A 18 -20.06 29.92 18.21
C LEU A 18 -18.52 29.84 18.11
N SER A 19 -17.84 29.51 19.21
CA SER A 19 -16.38 29.30 19.19
C SER A 19 -15.98 28.07 18.35
N GLY A 20 -16.76 26.99 18.38
CA GLY A 20 -16.59 25.82 17.52
C GLY A 20 -16.80 26.12 16.05
N LEU A 21 -17.65 27.08 15.72
CA LEU A 21 -17.91 27.56 14.37
C LEU A 21 -16.90 28.67 13.93
N SER A 22 -16.00 29.10 14.80
CA SER A 22 -14.92 30.00 14.41
C SER A 22 -14.01 29.36 13.35
N ALA A 23 -13.34 30.15 12.54
CA ALA A 23 -12.39 29.66 11.53
C ALA A 23 -11.31 28.71 12.14
N ALA A 24 -10.86 29.01 13.36
CA ALA A 24 -9.91 28.20 14.09
C ALA A 24 -10.55 26.86 14.54
N GLY A 25 -11.79 26.90 15.05
CA GLY A 25 -12.56 25.71 15.46
C GLY A 25 -12.87 24.78 14.28
N ILE A 26 -13.31 25.36 13.16
CA ILE A 26 -13.55 24.62 11.91
C ILE A 26 -12.25 23.95 11.42
N ASN A 27 -11.14 24.67 11.39
CA ASN A 27 -9.85 24.13 10.97
C ASN A 27 -9.36 23.00 11.90
N LYS A 28 -9.55 23.12 13.21
CA LYS A 28 -9.23 22.09 14.20
C LYS A 28 -10.06 20.84 13.94
N THR A 29 -11.36 20.98 13.73
CA THR A 29 -12.28 19.89 13.43
C THR A 29 -11.93 19.21 12.10
N ALA A 30 -11.68 20.00 11.05
CA ALA A 30 -11.27 19.49 9.75
C ALA A 30 -9.97 18.66 9.83
N ARG A 31 -8.97 19.11 10.59
CA ARG A 31 -7.75 18.32 10.83
C ARG A 31 -8.03 17.02 11.57
N ALA A 32 -8.87 17.03 12.60
CA ALA A 32 -9.23 15.83 13.35
C ALA A 32 -9.96 14.82 12.46
N VAL A 33 -10.93 15.26 11.67
CA VAL A 33 -11.64 14.45 10.67
C VAL A 33 -10.65 13.88 9.66
N GLY A 34 -9.78 14.70 9.07
CA GLY A 34 -8.80 14.25 8.09
C GLY A 34 -7.86 13.18 8.62
N GLN A 35 -7.40 13.33 9.88
CA GLN A 35 -6.55 12.33 10.53
C GLN A 35 -7.31 11.02 10.78
N ALA A 36 -8.55 11.08 11.24
CA ALA A 36 -9.38 9.90 11.48
C ALA A 36 -9.67 9.15 10.18
N VAL A 37 -10.06 9.86 9.12
CA VAL A 37 -10.30 9.30 7.78
C VAL A 37 -9.02 8.67 7.24
N ARG A 38 -7.86 9.34 7.32
CA ARG A 38 -6.58 8.77 6.90
C ARG A 38 -6.26 7.49 7.65
N ALA A 39 -6.45 7.47 8.97
CA ALA A 39 -6.19 6.28 9.79
C ALA A 39 -7.09 5.10 9.38
N ALA A 40 -8.36 5.36 9.07
CA ALA A 40 -9.30 4.37 8.57
C ALA A 40 -8.87 3.80 7.21
N GLN A 41 -8.44 4.67 6.26
CA GLN A 41 -7.90 4.23 4.97
C GLN A 41 -6.64 3.37 5.16
N GLN A 42 -5.71 3.79 6.02
CA GLN A 42 -4.49 3.04 6.32
C GLN A 42 -4.80 1.65 6.88
N LYS A 43 -5.79 1.55 7.76
CA LYS A 43 -6.25 0.26 8.34
C LYS A 43 -6.81 -0.65 7.25
N ARG A 44 -7.68 -0.13 6.35
CA ARG A 44 -8.27 -0.90 5.23
C ARG A 44 -7.20 -1.36 4.23
N ILE A 45 -6.27 -0.49 3.85
CA ILE A 45 -5.15 -0.88 2.98
C ILE A 45 -4.32 -2.00 3.63
N ARG A 46 -4.09 -1.95 4.94
CA ARG A 46 -3.38 -3.01 5.68
C ARG A 46 -4.14 -4.33 5.65
N SER A 47 -5.45 -4.31 5.87
CA SER A 47 -6.31 -5.51 5.84
C SER A 47 -6.66 -5.97 4.42
N GLN A 48 -6.24 -5.24 3.37
CA GLN A 48 -6.50 -5.57 1.96
C GLN A 48 -7.99 -5.65 1.65
N GLN A 49 -8.77 -4.69 2.14
CA GLN A 49 -10.22 -4.63 2.03
C GLN A 49 -10.68 -3.32 1.39
N SER A 50 -11.80 -3.38 0.70
CA SER A 50 -12.57 -2.23 0.20
C SER A 50 -13.40 -1.58 1.33
N PRO A 51 -13.96 -0.38 1.12
CA PRO A 51 -14.80 0.30 2.12
C PRO A 51 -16.03 -0.50 2.57
N ASP A 52 -16.56 -1.33 1.70
CA ASP A 52 -17.68 -2.26 1.94
C ASP A 52 -17.27 -3.54 2.73
N GLY A 53 -15.99 -3.69 3.09
CA GLY A 53 -15.45 -4.83 3.81
C GLY A 53 -15.01 -6.01 2.94
N ASN A 54 -15.28 -5.98 1.64
CA ASN A 54 -14.90 -7.05 0.73
C ASN A 54 -13.37 -7.11 0.57
N ARG A 55 -12.82 -8.32 0.51
CA ARG A 55 -11.39 -8.52 0.25
C ARG A 55 -11.04 -8.19 -1.19
N TRP A 56 -9.94 -7.49 -1.38
CA TRP A 56 -9.43 -7.20 -2.72
C TRP A 56 -9.03 -8.45 -3.48
N PRO A 57 -9.22 -8.44 -4.82
CA PRO A 57 -8.69 -9.48 -5.69
C PRO A 57 -7.19 -9.67 -5.46
N ALA A 58 -6.78 -10.92 -5.24
CA ALA A 58 -5.39 -11.27 -4.98
C ALA A 58 -4.51 -10.94 -6.21
N ARG A 59 -3.20 -10.73 -5.96
CA ARG A 59 -2.23 -10.65 -7.07
C ARG A 59 -2.16 -11.99 -7.80
N LYS A 60 -2.07 -11.95 -9.14
CA LYS A 60 -1.76 -13.15 -9.93
C LYS A 60 -0.48 -13.79 -9.40
N LYS A 61 -0.55 -15.07 -9.07
CA LYS A 61 0.64 -15.85 -8.65
C LYS A 61 1.61 -15.92 -9.83
N ARG A 62 2.84 -15.49 -9.62
CA ARG A 62 3.90 -15.79 -10.59
C ARG A 62 4.37 -17.22 -10.32
N VAL A 63 4.16 -18.07 -11.31
CA VAL A 63 4.68 -19.42 -11.33
C VAL A 63 5.91 -19.40 -12.24
N PHE A 64 7.03 -19.86 -11.73
CA PHE A 64 8.25 -19.96 -12.49
C PHE A 64 8.49 -21.43 -12.85
N ARG A 65 8.80 -21.70 -14.12
CA ARG A 65 9.37 -22.97 -14.51
C ARG A 65 10.86 -22.89 -14.21
N VAL A 66 11.33 -23.79 -13.36
CA VAL A 66 12.73 -23.87 -12.93
C VAL A 66 13.26 -25.26 -13.20
N GLN A 67 14.56 -25.38 -13.38
CA GLN A 67 15.26 -26.67 -13.47
C GLN A 67 15.74 -27.08 -12.08
N ALA A 68 15.88 -28.38 -11.83
CA ALA A 68 16.06 -28.89 -10.48
C ALA A 68 17.40 -28.49 -9.87
N GLY A 69 18.50 -28.65 -10.60
CA GLY A 69 19.83 -28.33 -10.09
C GLY A 69 20.85 -28.03 -11.18
N VAL A 70 21.89 -27.29 -10.83
CA VAL A 70 23.08 -27.10 -11.64
C VAL A 70 24.29 -26.92 -10.73
N VAL A 71 25.40 -27.55 -11.10
CA VAL A 71 26.72 -27.37 -10.47
C VAL A 71 27.68 -26.89 -11.54
N PHE A 72 28.43 -25.82 -11.25
CA PHE A 72 29.35 -25.21 -12.22
C PHE A 72 30.54 -24.56 -11.52
N ILE A 73 31.62 -24.36 -12.27
CA ILE A 73 32.81 -23.59 -11.86
C ILE A 73 32.58 -22.14 -12.26
N TRP A 74 32.69 -21.24 -11.28
CA TRP A 74 32.54 -19.79 -11.47
C TRP A 74 33.82 -19.06 -11.09
N ASN A 75 34.25 -18.10 -11.91
CA ASN A 75 35.50 -17.35 -11.75
C ASN A 75 36.71 -18.23 -11.47
N GLY A 76 36.93 -19.25 -12.27
CA GLY A 76 38.13 -20.06 -12.31
C GLY A 76 38.26 -21.14 -11.24
N THR A 77 37.74 -20.96 -10.05
CA THR A 77 38.01 -21.89 -8.95
C THR A 77 36.81 -22.17 -8.04
N GLN A 78 35.75 -21.41 -8.15
CA GLN A 78 34.65 -21.53 -7.20
C GLN A 78 33.54 -22.43 -7.72
N VAL A 79 33.43 -23.62 -7.14
CA VAL A 79 32.29 -24.50 -7.43
C VAL A 79 31.02 -23.90 -6.82
N ARG A 80 29.98 -23.76 -7.63
CA ARG A 80 28.67 -23.26 -7.22
C ARG A 80 27.59 -24.29 -7.49
N ARG A 81 26.67 -24.43 -6.53
CA ARG A 81 25.56 -25.34 -6.65
C ARG A 81 24.24 -24.59 -6.48
N LEU A 82 23.45 -24.54 -7.55
CA LEU A 82 22.13 -23.91 -7.53
C LEU A 82 21.02 -24.93 -7.57
N LYS A 83 19.99 -24.74 -6.75
CA LYS A 83 18.72 -25.44 -6.81
C LYS A 83 17.65 -24.52 -7.41
N ASN A 84 16.67 -25.13 -8.10
CA ASN A 84 15.53 -24.42 -8.69
C ASN A 84 15.98 -23.22 -9.55
N TRP A 85 16.88 -23.46 -10.46
CA TRP A 85 17.49 -22.44 -11.29
C TRP A 85 16.73 -22.22 -12.60
N ARG A 86 16.95 -21.06 -13.19
CA ARG A 86 16.42 -20.65 -14.50
C ARG A 86 17.39 -19.68 -15.19
N THR A 87 17.29 -19.62 -16.51
CA THR A 87 17.95 -18.55 -17.27
C THR A 87 17.17 -17.24 -17.10
N THR A 88 17.89 -16.16 -16.88
CA THR A 88 17.38 -14.78 -16.81
C THR A 88 18.26 -13.90 -17.67
N THR A 89 17.76 -12.75 -18.09
CA THR A 89 18.55 -11.74 -18.80
C THR A 89 18.83 -10.58 -17.85
N GLY A 90 20.09 -10.30 -17.62
CA GLY A 90 20.56 -9.13 -16.86
C GLY A 90 20.97 -7.99 -17.76
N ARG A 91 21.40 -6.86 -17.17
CA ARG A 91 21.88 -5.67 -17.92
C ARG A 91 23.09 -6.00 -18.82
N TYR A 92 23.93 -6.91 -18.39
CA TYR A 92 25.19 -7.26 -19.06
C TYR A 92 25.16 -8.65 -19.72
N GLY A 93 23.97 -9.17 -20.07
CA GLY A 93 23.82 -10.42 -20.78
C GLY A 93 23.07 -11.51 -20.03
N PRO A 94 23.09 -12.75 -20.56
CA PRO A 94 22.35 -13.88 -19.99
C PRO A 94 22.96 -14.31 -18.66
N MET A 95 22.08 -14.60 -17.70
CA MET A 95 22.43 -15.06 -16.36
C MET A 95 21.71 -16.36 -16.03
N ILE A 96 22.25 -17.13 -15.08
CA ILE A 96 21.53 -18.15 -14.37
C ILE A 96 21.20 -17.67 -12.98
N THR A 97 19.93 -17.87 -12.56
CA THR A 97 19.43 -17.44 -11.24
C THR A 97 18.82 -18.62 -10.56
N GLY A 98 19.25 -18.91 -9.33
CA GLY A 98 18.77 -20.03 -8.52
C GLY A 98 19.10 -19.86 -7.06
N TYR A 99 18.71 -20.83 -6.24
CA TYR A 99 19.05 -20.87 -4.83
C TYR A 99 20.45 -21.48 -4.65
N ASP A 100 21.42 -20.67 -4.28
CA ASP A 100 22.79 -21.09 -3.94
C ASP A 100 22.79 -21.81 -2.60
N THR A 101 23.16 -23.08 -2.59
CA THR A 101 23.12 -23.94 -1.40
C THR A 101 24.23 -23.60 -0.40
N GLU A 102 25.35 -23.06 -0.87
CA GLU A 102 26.47 -22.70 -0.01
C GLU A 102 26.23 -21.38 0.70
N ARG A 103 25.75 -20.38 -0.05
CA ARG A 103 25.45 -19.04 0.47
C ARG A 103 24.03 -18.88 0.99
N ARG A 104 23.24 -19.96 1.00
CA ARG A 104 21.86 -20.03 1.52
C ARG A 104 20.95 -18.89 1.04
N GLY A 105 20.99 -18.57 -0.27
CA GLY A 105 20.19 -17.47 -0.82
C GLY A 105 20.02 -17.53 -2.33
N ILE A 106 19.06 -16.76 -2.85
CA ILE A 106 18.88 -16.60 -4.29
C ILE A 106 20.01 -15.75 -4.84
N ARG A 107 20.73 -16.28 -5.83
CA ARG A 107 21.85 -15.60 -6.50
C ARG A 107 21.71 -15.70 -8.01
N SER A 108 22.31 -14.73 -8.67
CA SER A 108 22.42 -14.68 -10.14
C SER A 108 23.86 -14.65 -10.53
N PHE A 109 24.21 -15.44 -11.52
CA PHE A 109 25.56 -15.55 -12.07
C PHE A 109 25.52 -15.29 -13.57
N HIS A 110 26.43 -14.51 -14.11
CA HIS A 110 26.54 -14.31 -15.54
C HIS A 110 27.01 -15.61 -16.19
N LYS A 111 26.42 -15.97 -17.33
CA LYS A 111 26.85 -17.17 -18.05
C LYS A 111 28.27 -17.03 -18.58
N ALA A 112 28.72 -15.81 -18.87
CA ALA A 112 30.07 -15.52 -19.32
C ALA A 112 31.13 -15.85 -18.26
N ASP A 113 30.80 -15.78 -16.97
CA ASP A 113 31.72 -16.05 -15.86
C ASP A 113 31.73 -17.53 -15.44
N ILE A 114 30.95 -18.37 -16.14
CA ILE A 114 30.89 -19.81 -15.92
C ILE A 114 31.87 -20.48 -16.88
N GLU A 115 32.88 -21.14 -16.34
CA GLU A 115 33.89 -21.83 -17.15
C GLU A 115 33.41 -23.22 -17.56
N GLU A 116 32.83 -23.97 -16.62
CA GLU A 116 32.42 -25.34 -16.87
C GLU A 116 31.17 -25.69 -16.07
N TYR A 117 30.26 -26.44 -16.69
CA TYR A 117 29.11 -27.04 -16.04
C TYR A 117 29.45 -28.49 -15.64
N LEU A 118 29.56 -28.73 -14.34
CA LEU A 118 29.91 -30.05 -13.79
C LEU A 118 28.70 -31.01 -13.76
N GLU A 119 27.51 -30.45 -13.44
CA GLU A 119 26.27 -31.22 -13.35
C GLU A 119 25.09 -30.35 -13.76
N ILE A 120 24.20 -30.87 -14.59
CA ILE A 120 22.97 -30.20 -14.98
C ILE A 120 21.79 -31.14 -14.80
N ASP A 121 20.93 -30.84 -13.80
CA ASP A 121 19.65 -31.50 -13.64
C ASP A 121 18.55 -30.66 -14.34
N THR A 122 18.16 -31.12 -15.53
CA THR A 122 17.16 -30.45 -16.36
C THR A 122 15.73 -30.77 -16.02
N ARG A 123 15.45 -31.57 -14.98
CA ARG A 123 14.10 -31.87 -14.54
C ARG A 123 13.35 -30.59 -14.22
N ARG A 124 12.24 -30.39 -14.90
CA ARG A 124 11.44 -29.17 -14.72
C ARG A 124 10.60 -29.28 -13.46
N ARG A 125 10.66 -28.23 -12.64
CA ARG A 125 9.84 -28.07 -11.44
C ARG A 125 9.05 -26.76 -11.52
N THR A 126 7.86 -26.78 -10.94
CA THR A 126 7.06 -25.58 -10.80
C THR A 126 7.32 -24.98 -9.42
N GLN A 127 7.86 -23.77 -9.38
CA GLN A 127 8.09 -23.05 -8.14
C GLN A 127 7.11 -21.88 -8.03
N SER A 128 6.31 -21.86 -6.98
CA SER A 128 5.51 -20.70 -6.64
C SER A 128 6.42 -19.57 -6.13
N ALA A 129 6.11 -18.36 -6.51
CA ALA A 129 6.83 -17.19 -5.98
C ALA A 129 6.70 -17.15 -4.45
N ILE A 130 7.79 -16.76 -3.78
CA ILE A 130 7.85 -16.50 -2.34
C ILE A 130 6.69 -15.58 -1.91
N LYS A 131 6.20 -15.76 -0.69
CA LYS A 131 5.16 -14.87 -0.09
C LYS A 131 5.52 -13.41 -0.35
N ARG A 132 4.65 -12.70 -1.04
CA ARG A 132 4.83 -11.28 -1.30
C ARG A 132 4.25 -10.47 -0.16
N PRO A 133 4.86 -9.32 0.16
CA PRO A 133 4.28 -8.40 1.12
C PRO A 133 2.86 -7.97 0.67
N PRO A 134 2.03 -7.51 1.59
CA PRO A 134 0.72 -6.95 1.29
C PRO A 134 0.78 -5.90 0.17
N MET A 135 -0.32 -5.76 -0.59
CA MET A 135 -0.38 -4.76 -1.65
C MET A 135 -0.43 -3.35 -1.04
N PHE A 136 0.20 -2.39 -1.74
CA PHE A 136 0.15 -0.96 -1.41
C PHE A 136 0.72 -0.58 -0.04
N GLU A 137 1.58 -1.41 0.54
CA GLU A 137 2.16 -1.18 1.86
C GLU A 137 2.85 0.20 1.98
N GLN A 138 3.55 0.63 0.95
CA GLN A 138 4.17 1.95 0.91
C GLN A 138 3.12 3.06 0.73
N LEU A 139 2.11 2.86 -0.11
CA LEU A 139 1.08 3.88 -0.37
C LEU A 139 0.29 4.25 0.88
N ARG A 140 0.08 3.33 1.82
CA ARG A 140 -0.62 3.60 3.07
C ARG A 140 0.15 4.52 4.03
N THR A 141 1.43 4.80 3.79
CA THR A 141 2.25 5.63 4.69
C THR A 141 1.87 7.12 4.57
N ASN A 142 2.15 7.88 5.62
CA ASN A 142 1.91 9.34 5.64
C ASN A 142 2.71 10.09 4.56
N ARG A 143 3.75 9.46 4.01
CA ARG A 143 4.51 10.00 2.90
C ARG A 143 3.66 10.14 1.64
N PHE A 144 2.76 9.19 1.38
CA PHE A 144 1.97 9.13 0.15
C PHE A 144 0.50 9.43 0.36
N LEU A 145 -0.09 9.00 1.49
CA LEU A 145 -1.47 9.28 1.83
C LEU A 145 -1.52 10.57 2.66
N LYS A 146 -1.86 11.66 1.99
CA LYS A 146 -1.84 13.01 2.54
C LYS A 146 -3.19 13.44 3.09
N VAL A 147 -3.16 14.32 4.07
CA VAL A 147 -4.32 15.09 4.55
C VAL A 147 -4.03 16.55 4.21
N LYS A 148 -4.95 17.20 3.55
CA LYS A 148 -4.92 18.65 3.28
C LYS A 148 -6.17 19.29 3.85
N THR A 149 -6.01 20.39 4.52
CA THR A 149 -7.08 21.25 5.01
C THR A 149 -7.04 22.57 4.27
N ASP A 150 -8.18 23.00 3.77
CA ASP A 150 -8.39 24.30 3.14
C ASP A 150 -9.63 24.98 3.77
N PRO A 151 -9.93 26.23 3.44
CA PRO A 151 -11.11 26.93 3.98
C PRO A 151 -12.44 26.24 3.66
N GLY A 152 -12.49 25.39 2.63
CA GLY A 152 -13.67 24.64 2.23
C GLY A 152 -13.81 23.27 2.89
N GLY A 153 -12.78 22.82 3.64
CA GLY A 153 -12.86 21.52 4.30
C GLY A 153 -11.54 20.75 4.44
N VAL A 154 -11.63 19.42 4.37
CA VAL A 154 -10.49 18.52 4.44
C VAL A 154 -10.53 17.48 3.32
N SER A 155 -9.39 17.24 2.72
CA SER A 155 -9.21 16.17 1.73
C SER A 155 -8.16 15.16 2.20
N VAL A 156 -8.42 13.88 1.90
CA VAL A 156 -7.49 12.78 2.16
C VAL A 156 -7.26 12.03 0.86
N GLY A 157 -6.01 11.94 0.41
CA GLY A 157 -5.72 11.34 -0.88
C GLY A 157 -4.25 11.19 -1.19
N PHE A 158 -3.99 10.75 -2.42
CA PHE A 158 -2.66 10.56 -2.98
C PHE A 158 -2.31 11.70 -3.94
N GLU A 159 -1.01 12.00 -4.10
CA GLU A 159 -0.52 13.05 -4.98
C GLU A 159 0.54 12.55 -5.95
N GLY A 160 0.72 13.27 -7.06
CA GLY A 160 1.76 13.02 -8.03
C GLY A 160 1.76 11.59 -8.61
N ARG A 161 2.92 10.94 -8.61
CA ARG A 161 3.06 9.57 -9.11
C ARG A 161 2.22 8.57 -8.30
N ALA A 162 2.08 8.76 -6.99
CA ALA A 162 1.28 7.90 -6.14
C ALA A 162 -0.21 7.96 -6.49
N ALA A 163 -0.73 9.15 -6.83
CA ALA A 163 -2.11 9.33 -7.27
C ALA A 163 -2.41 8.56 -8.56
N ARG A 164 -1.50 8.60 -9.56
CA ARG A 164 -1.67 7.83 -10.81
C ARG A 164 -1.73 6.33 -10.55
N ILE A 165 -0.83 5.81 -9.70
CA ILE A 165 -0.84 4.38 -9.32
C ILE A 165 -2.13 4.03 -8.58
N ALA A 166 -2.52 4.86 -7.60
CA ALA A 166 -3.72 4.65 -6.82
C ALA A 166 -4.98 4.66 -7.69
N ARG A 167 -5.09 5.60 -8.65
CA ARG A 167 -6.22 5.71 -9.58
C ARG A 167 -6.42 4.46 -10.41
N VAL A 168 -5.34 3.95 -11.03
CA VAL A 168 -5.40 2.73 -11.84
C VAL A 168 -5.98 1.56 -11.06
N HIS A 169 -5.62 1.44 -9.79
CA HIS A 169 -6.13 0.37 -8.93
C HIS A 169 -7.51 0.68 -8.35
N GLN A 170 -7.79 1.93 -8.01
CA GLN A 170 -9.09 2.38 -7.50
C GLN A 170 -10.22 2.04 -8.47
N PHE A 171 -9.98 2.26 -9.76
CA PHE A 171 -10.99 2.11 -10.81
C PHE A 171 -10.80 0.88 -11.69
N GLY A 172 -9.74 0.10 -11.50
CA GLY A 172 -9.47 -1.07 -12.35
C GLY A 172 -9.08 -0.70 -13.78
N GLU A 173 -8.35 0.40 -13.95
CA GLU A 173 -8.00 0.91 -15.28
C GLU A 173 -6.90 0.09 -15.96
N VAL A 174 -6.80 0.26 -17.28
CA VAL A 174 -5.68 -0.24 -18.06
C VAL A 174 -4.50 0.71 -17.91
N SER A 175 -3.31 0.18 -17.67
CA SER A 175 -2.09 0.98 -17.61
C SER A 175 -0.97 0.35 -18.41
N LEU A 176 -0.18 1.19 -19.08
CA LEU A 176 1.00 0.75 -19.79
C LEU A 176 2.11 0.39 -18.78
N VAL A 177 2.58 -0.83 -18.86
CA VAL A 177 3.80 -1.30 -18.19
C VAL A 177 4.95 -1.17 -19.20
N SER A 178 6.18 -1.15 -18.75
CA SER A 178 7.36 -1.00 -19.60
C SER A 178 7.26 -1.73 -20.96
N ALA A 179 7.81 -1.15 -22.00
CA ALA A 179 7.81 -1.66 -23.37
C ALA A 179 6.44 -1.73 -24.10
N GLY A 180 5.50 -0.84 -23.74
CA GLY A 180 4.25 -0.69 -24.51
C GLY A 180 3.16 -1.73 -24.21
N ASN A 181 3.38 -2.67 -23.32
CA ASN A 181 2.38 -3.67 -22.95
C ASN A 181 1.30 -3.07 -22.05
N ALA A 182 0.05 -3.07 -22.52
CA ALA A 182 -1.10 -2.68 -21.73
C ALA A 182 -1.52 -3.81 -20.77
N VAL A 183 -1.74 -3.47 -19.52
CA VAL A 183 -2.20 -4.40 -18.47
C VAL A 183 -3.48 -3.86 -17.85
N CYS A 184 -4.53 -4.67 -17.87
CA CYS A 184 -5.77 -4.41 -17.15
C CYS A 184 -5.58 -4.81 -15.67
N TYR A 185 -5.79 -3.86 -14.77
CA TYR A 185 -5.70 -4.11 -13.33
C TYR A 185 -7.08 -4.41 -12.75
N PRO A 186 -7.23 -5.38 -11.86
CA PRO A 186 -8.48 -5.56 -11.14
C PRO A 186 -8.72 -4.36 -10.21
N GLN A 187 -9.99 -3.95 -10.12
CA GLN A 187 -10.39 -2.89 -9.20
C GLN A 187 -10.05 -3.26 -7.76
N ARG A 188 -9.49 -2.28 -7.04
CA ARG A 188 -9.17 -2.35 -5.62
C ARG A 188 -9.34 -0.97 -5.03
N GLU A 189 -10.46 -0.75 -4.38
CA GLU A 189 -10.79 0.54 -3.80
C GLU A 189 -9.87 0.84 -2.61
N LEU A 190 -8.93 1.76 -2.83
CA LEU A 190 -7.96 2.21 -1.83
C LEU A 190 -8.55 3.27 -0.92
N LEU A 191 -9.41 4.12 -1.47
CA LEU A 191 -10.06 5.23 -0.79
C LEU A 191 -11.58 5.07 -0.89
N GLY A 192 -12.27 5.43 0.17
CA GLY A 192 -13.71 5.42 0.25
C GLY A 192 -14.20 5.52 1.68
N PHE A 193 -15.50 5.68 1.87
CA PHE A 193 -16.13 5.78 3.19
C PHE A 193 -16.96 4.53 3.44
N SER A 194 -16.70 3.86 4.56
CA SER A 194 -17.61 2.89 5.13
C SER A 194 -18.65 3.60 6.01
N GLU A 195 -19.71 2.91 6.39
CA GLU A 195 -20.70 3.46 7.34
C GLU A 195 -20.05 3.81 8.68
N ALA A 196 -19.15 2.96 9.17
CA ALA A 196 -18.39 3.24 10.38
C ALA A 196 -17.51 4.50 10.30
N ASP A 197 -16.94 4.80 9.10
CA ASP A 197 -16.20 6.03 8.91
C ASP A 197 -17.11 7.26 8.97
N ARG A 198 -18.30 7.18 8.38
CA ARG A 198 -19.30 8.26 8.41
C ARG A 198 -19.72 8.58 9.84
N GLN A 199 -20.06 7.53 10.61
CA GLN A 199 -20.41 7.65 12.02
C GLN A 199 -19.27 8.29 12.81
N LYS A 200 -18.02 7.83 12.59
CA LYS A 200 -16.85 8.39 13.27
C LYS A 200 -16.60 9.86 12.92
N VAL A 201 -16.79 10.26 11.67
CA VAL A 201 -16.69 11.65 11.23
C VAL A 201 -17.75 12.50 11.93
N THR A 202 -19.00 12.04 11.98
CA THR A 202 -20.11 12.72 12.68
C THR A 202 -19.83 12.88 14.16
N GLU A 203 -19.34 11.84 14.84
CA GLU A 203 -18.93 11.91 16.24
C GLU A 203 -17.84 12.97 16.48
N ILE A 204 -16.82 13.03 15.61
CA ILE A 204 -15.74 14.01 15.75
C ILE A 204 -16.27 15.43 15.58
N ILE A 205 -17.15 15.66 14.62
CA ILE A 205 -17.75 16.97 14.39
C ILE A 205 -18.57 17.37 15.61
N ILE A 206 -19.47 16.53 16.07
CA ILE A 206 -20.31 16.81 17.25
C ILE A 206 -19.42 17.06 18.47
N ASN A 207 -18.47 16.18 18.77
CA ASN A 207 -17.60 16.32 19.93
C ASN A 207 -16.74 17.58 19.90
N ASN A 208 -16.31 18.06 18.73
CA ASN A 208 -15.53 19.29 18.62
C ASN A 208 -16.41 20.54 18.73
N LEU A 209 -17.68 20.47 18.32
CA LEU A 209 -18.65 21.54 18.55
C LEU A 209 -18.95 21.68 20.06
N TRP A 210 -19.02 20.57 20.79
CA TRP A 210 -19.34 20.55 22.23
C TRP A 210 -18.11 20.65 23.16
N ARG A 211 -16.90 20.31 22.70
CA ARG A 211 -15.67 20.26 23.53
C ARG A 211 -14.98 21.61 23.79
N ASN A 212 -15.47 22.67 23.22
CA ASN A 212 -15.05 24.00 23.67
C ASN A 212 -15.81 24.43 24.96
N THR A 213 -16.48 23.46 25.58
CA THR A 213 -17.34 23.57 26.78
C THR A 213 -16.64 23.32 28.13
N ARG A 214 -15.31 23.09 28.12
CA ARG A 214 -14.56 22.93 29.41
C ARG A 214 -13.35 23.80 29.49
#